data_cb600207ffa845a0a36437e5c9aca087
#
_entry.id   cb600207ffa845a0a36437e5c9aca087
#
_cell.length_a   1.000
_cell.length_b   1.000
_cell.length_c   1.000
_cell.angle_alpha   90.00
_cell.angle_beta   90.00
_cell.angle_gamma   90.00
#
_symmetry.space_group_name_H-M   'P 1'
#
loop_
_entity.id
_entity.type
_entity.pdbx_description
1 polymer ?
#
loop_
_entity_poly.entity_id
_entity_poly.type
_entity_poly.pdbx_seq_one_letter_code
_entity_poly.pdbx_strand_id
1 'polypeptide(L)'
;LVLFPEGTSGDGNQVLPFKSALMSVAQLAVGKGEEAAPVLVQPLSIAYTKLAGQPMTRKFRPFFAWYGDMDLFPHLWEAFSLGPIDVVVAFHEPVHLGQGGNRKQLAAYCQACSGAGVVNAIMGREEIAVTGQKAAFFGDSEPGRLAAE
;
A
#
# COMPACT_ATOMS: atom_id res chain seq x y z
N LEU A 1 -12.96 -2.82 -3.05
CA LEU A 1 -12.06 -3.08 -4.17
C LEU A 1 -10.61 -3.01 -3.68
N VAL A 2 -9.80 -4.02 -4.03
CA VAL A 2 -8.35 -4.00 -3.80
C VAL A 2 -7.66 -3.69 -5.12
N LEU A 3 -6.68 -2.77 -5.09
CA LEU A 3 -5.90 -2.38 -6.25
C LEU A 3 -4.41 -2.59 -5.94
N PHE A 4 -3.70 -3.21 -6.87
CA PHE A 4 -2.23 -3.35 -6.84
C PHE A 4 -1.62 -2.36 -7.86
N PRO A 5 -1.31 -1.12 -7.43
CA PRO A 5 -0.94 -0.06 -8.36
C PRO A 5 0.47 -0.19 -8.93
N GLU A 6 1.27 -1.13 -8.45
CA GLU A 6 2.57 -1.51 -9.04
C GLU A 6 2.39 -2.09 -10.44
N GLY A 7 1.25 -2.77 -10.69
CA GLY A 7 0.91 -3.39 -11.97
C GLY A 7 1.82 -4.56 -12.37
N THR A 8 2.63 -5.04 -11.44
CA THR A 8 3.46 -6.23 -11.53
C THR A 8 3.84 -6.68 -10.12
N SER A 9 4.37 -7.87 -9.96
CA SER A 9 4.88 -8.38 -8.69
C SER A 9 6.37 -8.10 -8.55
N GLY A 10 6.82 -7.76 -7.35
CA GLY A 10 8.22 -7.58 -6.99
C GLY A 10 8.77 -8.75 -6.17
N ASP A 11 10.04 -8.69 -5.83
CA ASP A 11 10.77 -9.71 -5.05
C ASP A 11 10.48 -9.68 -3.53
N GLY A 12 9.51 -8.88 -3.09
CA GLY A 12 9.13 -8.73 -1.69
C GLY A 12 10.07 -7.90 -0.82
N ASN A 13 11.15 -7.35 -1.38
CA ASN A 13 12.11 -6.54 -0.64
C ASN A 13 11.78 -5.04 -0.60
N GLN A 14 11.00 -4.57 -1.56
CA GLN A 14 10.62 -3.16 -1.68
C GLN A 14 9.31 -3.00 -2.42
N VAL A 15 8.63 -1.91 -2.17
CA VAL A 15 7.46 -1.49 -2.95
C VAL A 15 7.93 -0.90 -4.27
N LEU A 16 7.37 -1.38 -5.38
CA LEU A 16 7.69 -0.88 -6.72
C LEU A 16 6.96 0.46 -6.99
N PRO A 17 7.40 1.23 -8.00
CA PRO A 17 6.75 2.48 -8.35
C PRO A 17 5.27 2.29 -8.71
N PHE A 18 4.39 3.09 -8.10
CA PHE A 18 2.96 3.06 -8.37
C PHE A 18 2.63 3.72 -9.70
N LYS A 19 1.90 3.01 -10.55
CA LYS A 19 1.45 3.52 -11.85
C LYS A 19 0.26 4.45 -11.64
N SER A 20 0.46 5.74 -11.80
CA SER A 20 -0.60 6.75 -11.60
C SER A 20 -1.81 6.55 -12.52
N ALA A 21 -1.65 5.86 -13.65
CA ALA A 21 -2.76 5.50 -14.53
C ALA A 21 -3.77 4.56 -13.85
N LEU A 22 -3.29 3.63 -13.00
CA LEU A 22 -4.14 2.71 -12.26
C LEU A 22 -4.92 3.43 -11.13
N MET A 23 -4.40 4.55 -10.64
CA MET A 23 -5.08 5.37 -9.63
C MET A 23 -6.26 6.17 -10.20
N SER A 24 -6.50 6.14 -11.50
CA SER A 24 -7.68 6.79 -12.10
C SER A 24 -9.00 6.20 -11.58
N VAL A 25 -9.00 4.97 -11.11
CA VAL A 25 -10.17 4.34 -10.48
C VAL A 25 -10.65 5.13 -9.25
N ALA A 26 -9.76 5.79 -8.54
CA ALA A 26 -10.09 6.62 -7.38
C ALA A 26 -10.79 7.94 -7.75
N GLN A 27 -10.80 8.30 -9.03
CA GLN A 27 -11.53 9.47 -9.54
C GLN A 27 -13.02 9.14 -9.80
N LEU A 28 -13.36 7.86 -9.79
CA LEU A 28 -14.76 7.44 -9.94
C LEU A 28 -15.52 7.85 -8.67
N ALA A 29 -16.62 8.55 -8.88
CA ALA A 29 -17.57 8.80 -7.79
C ALA A 29 -18.41 7.56 -7.52
N VAL A 30 -18.69 7.31 -6.25
CA VAL A 30 -19.68 6.29 -5.86
C VAL A 30 -21.05 6.93 -5.87
N GLY A 31 -21.95 6.41 -6.69
CA GLY A 31 -23.29 6.95 -6.92
C GLY A 31 -23.41 7.76 -8.22
N LYS A 32 -24.59 8.22 -8.53
CA LYS A 32 -24.90 9.05 -9.71
C LYS A 32 -25.61 10.33 -9.27
N GLY A 33 -25.28 11.45 -9.91
CA GLY A 33 -25.90 12.74 -9.60
C GLY A 33 -25.36 13.40 -8.33
N GLU A 34 -26.22 14.11 -7.62
CA GLU A 34 -25.85 14.89 -6.41
C GLU A 34 -25.44 14.04 -5.20
N GLU A 35 -25.73 12.72 -5.22
CA GLU A 35 -25.34 11.77 -4.17
C GLU A 35 -23.96 11.11 -4.41
N ALA A 36 -23.26 11.53 -5.45
CA ALA A 36 -21.96 10.97 -5.76
C ALA A 36 -20.92 11.29 -4.67
N ALA A 37 -20.46 10.28 -3.95
CA ALA A 37 -19.42 10.42 -2.94
C ALA A 37 -18.04 10.11 -3.52
N PRO A 38 -17.00 10.87 -3.14
CA PRO A 38 -15.64 10.55 -3.57
C PRO A 38 -15.18 9.20 -3.00
N VAL A 39 -14.41 8.47 -3.81
CA VAL A 39 -13.83 7.19 -3.37
C VAL A 39 -12.79 7.44 -2.30
N LEU A 40 -12.91 6.74 -1.18
CA LEU A 40 -11.90 6.70 -0.14
C LEU A 40 -10.82 5.68 -0.54
N VAL A 41 -9.56 6.12 -0.56
CA VAL A 41 -8.41 5.28 -0.85
C VAL A 41 -7.60 5.09 0.43
N GLN A 42 -7.46 3.85 0.87
CA GLN A 42 -6.65 3.50 2.03
C GLN A 42 -5.40 2.76 1.57
N PRO A 43 -4.19 3.35 1.71
CA PRO A 43 -2.96 2.64 1.43
C PRO A 43 -2.77 1.50 2.43
N LEU A 44 -2.18 0.40 1.97
CA LEU A 44 -1.76 -0.68 2.84
C LEU A 44 -0.36 -1.17 2.46
N SER A 45 0.35 -1.73 3.42
CA SER A 45 1.63 -2.40 3.21
C SER A 45 1.56 -3.85 3.66
N ILE A 46 2.26 -4.72 2.94
CA ILE A 46 2.40 -6.15 3.27
C ILE A 46 3.89 -6.45 3.31
N ALA A 47 4.38 -7.00 4.41
CA ALA A 47 5.78 -7.33 4.59
C ALA A 47 5.96 -8.74 5.16
N TYR A 48 6.81 -9.54 4.53
CA TYR A 48 7.28 -10.82 5.07
C TYR A 48 8.41 -10.55 6.07
N THR A 49 8.15 -10.78 7.34
CA THR A 49 9.05 -10.32 8.42
C THR A 49 9.88 -11.43 9.03
N LYS A 50 9.31 -12.63 9.21
CA LYS A 50 10.00 -13.76 9.82
C LYS A 50 9.72 -15.06 9.08
N LEU A 51 10.67 -15.99 9.21
CA LEU A 51 10.55 -17.41 8.80
C LEU A 51 10.88 -18.28 10.00
N ALA A 52 9.95 -19.17 10.39
CA ALA A 52 10.07 -20.03 11.57
C ALA A 52 10.49 -19.26 12.84
N GLY A 53 9.89 -18.07 13.05
CA GLY A 53 10.17 -17.17 14.18
C GLY A 53 11.47 -16.37 14.10
N GLN A 54 12.31 -16.59 13.07
CA GLN A 54 13.55 -15.84 12.87
C GLN A 54 13.36 -14.69 11.88
N PRO A 55 14.00 -13.52 12.08
CA PRO A 55 13.93 -12.41 11.14
C PRO A 55 14.29 -12.83 9.72
N MET A 56 13.39 -12.53 8.76
CA MET A 56 13.61 -12.91 7.37
C MET A 56 14.58 -11.96 6.70
N THR A 57 15.70 -12.50 6.21
CA THR A 57 16.68 -11.71 5.51
C THR A 57 16.26 -11.34 4.09
N ARG A 58 16.89 -10.32 3.51
CA ARG A 58 16.64 -9.89 2.12
C ARG A 58 16.75 -11.02 1.09
N LYS A 59 17.61 -12.01 1.34
CA LYS A 59 17.85 -13.15 0.44
C LYS A 59 16.68 -14.15 0.44
N PHE A 60 15.95 -14.25 1.53
CA PHE A 60 14.86 -15.23 1.68
C PHE A 60 13.50 -14.71 1.22
N ARG A 61 13.26 -13.38 1.21
CA ARG A 61 11.96 -12.84 0.78
C ARG A 61 11.53 -13.23 -0.62
N PRO A 62 12.45 -13.27 -1.63
CA PRO A 62 12.09 -13.70 -2.98
C PRO A 62 11.50 -15.12 -3.06
N PHE A 63 11.82 -16.01 -2.12
CA PHE A 63 11.24 -17.36 -2.06
C PHE A 63 9.74 -17.38 -1.73
N PHE A 64 9.20 -16.30 -1.18
CA PHE A 64 7.78 -16.15 -0.85
C PHE A 64 7.06 -15.19 -1.78
N ALA A 65 7.79 -14.50 -2.64
CA ALA A 65 7.25 -13.58 -3.63
C ALA A 65 7.13 -14.28 -4.99
N TRP A 66 5.94 -14.25 -5.57
CA TRP A 66 5.74 -14.76 -6.93
C TRP A 66 5.92 -13.63 -7.93
N TYR A 67 7.02 -13.66 -8.70
CA TYR A 67 7.38 -12.60 -9.66
C TYR A 67 8.13 -13.17 -10.87
N GLY A 68 8.20 -12.39 -11.96
CA GLY A 68 8.83 -12.83 -13.20
C GLY A 68 8.04 -13.96 -13.87
N ASP A 69 8.75 -14.91 -14.45
CA ASP A 69 8.20 -16.04 -15.22
C ASP A 69 8.07 -17.33 -14.39
N MET A 70 7.87 -17.19 -13.07
CA MET A 70 7.75 -18.36 -12.18
C MET A 70 6.41 -19.07 -12.36
N ASP A 71 6.45 -20.40 -12.43
CA ASP A 71 5.24 -21.25 -12.37
C ASP A 71 4.65 -21.20 -10.96
N LEU A 72 3.36 -20.85 -10.85
CA LEU A 72 2.69 -20.64 -9.59
C LEU A 72 2.67 -21.87 -8.68
N PHE A 73 2.30 -23.04 -9.22
CA PHE A 73 2.12 -24.24 -8.40
C PHE A 73 3.41 -24.78 -7.80
N PRO A 74 4.51 -24.97 -8.57
CA PRO A 74 5.80 -25.33 -8.01
C PRO A 74 6.29 -24.35 -6.97
N HIS A 75 6.15 -23.03 -7.24
CA HIS A 75 6.55 -21.98 -6.33
C HIS A 75 5.78 -22.02 -5.00
N LEU A 76 4.45 -22.18 -5.03
CA LEU A 76 3.64 -22.31 -3.81
C LEU A 76 4.05 -23.53 -2.99
N TRP A 77 4.28 -24.68 -3.64
CA TRP A 77 4.71 -25.89 -2.97
C TRP A 77 6.06 -25.72 -2.26
N GLU A 78 7.01 -25.08 -2.94
CA GLU A 78 8.31 -24.76 -2.38
C GLU A 78 8.19 -23.77 -1.21
N ALA A 79 7.43 -22.68 -1.37
CA ALA A 79 7.20 -21.71 -0.32
C ALA A 79 6.56 -22.32 0.94
N PHE A 80 5.56 -23.21 0.78
CA PHE A 80 4.94 -23.89 1.92
C PHE A 80 5.86 -24.90 2.60
N SER A 81 6.83 -25.46 1.89
CA SER A 81 7.80 -26.40 2.46
C SER A 81 8.83 -25.75 3.37
N LEU A 82 9.05 -24.43 3.24
CA LEU A 82 10.04 -23.68 4.01
C LEU A 82 9.63 -23.43 5.47
N GLY A 83 8.36 -23.61 5.82
CA GLY A 83 7.83 -23.46 7.17
C GLY A 83 6.97 -22.22 7.38
N PRO A 84 6.55 -21.96 8.63
CA PRO A 84 5.66 -20.83 8.93
C PRO A 84 6.33 -19.49 8.72
N ILE A 85 5.60 -18.56 8.11
CA ILE A 85 6.03 -17.18 7.88
C ILE A 85 5.18 -16.20 8.69
N ASP A 86 5.80 -15.14 9.20
CA ASP A 86 5.09 -14.01 9.78
C ASP A 86 4.96 -12.92 8.73
N VAL A 87 3.71 -12.49 8.51
CA VAL A 87 3.38 -11.42 7.58
C VAL A 87 2.76 -10.27 8.35
N VAL A 88 3.28 -9.07 8.18
CA VAL A 88 2.70 -7.85 8.74
C VAL A 88 1.91 -7.16 7.65
N VAL A 89 0.63 -6.90 7.93
CA VAL A 89 -0.24 -6.08 7.09
C VAL A 89 -0.58 -4.82 7.87
N ALA A 90 -0.16 -3.66 7.38
CA ALA A 90 -0.45 -2.38 8.00
C ALA A 90 -1.37 -1.54 7.11
N PHE A 91 -2.42 -0.99 7.71
CA PHE A 91 -3.37 -0.07 7.08
C PHE A 91 -2.97 1.36 7.43
N HIS A 92 -2.75 2.19 6.43
CA HIS A 92 -2.34 3.58 6.61
C HIS A 92 -3.53 4.53 6.56
N GLU A 93 -3.30 5.82 6.84
CA GLU A 93 -4.35 6.82 6.87
C GLU A 93 -5.05 6.92 5.51
N PRO A 94 -6.39 6.80 5.45
CA PRO A 94 -7.13 6.90 4.21
C PRO A 94 -7.19 8.35 3.71
N VAL A 95 -7.28 8.50 2.37
CA VAL A 95 -7.36 9.80 1.71
C VAL A 95 -8.47 9.83 0.66
N HIS A 96 -9.04 11.00 0.45
CA HIS A 96 -9.96 11.29 -0.63
C HIS A 96 -9.26 12.06 -1.74
N LEU A 97 -9.50 11.71 -2.99
CA LEU A 97 -8.92 12.42 -4.14
C LEU A 97 -9.47 13.85 -4.29
N GLY A 98 -10.68 14.13 -3.73
CA GLY A 98 -11.37 15.42 -3.84
C GLY A 98 -10.75 16.59 -3.05
N GLN A 99 -9.69 16.37 -2.27
CA GLN A 99 -9.04 17.41 -1.46
C GLN A 99 -7.94 18.18 -2.22
N GLY A 100 -8.11 18.43 -3.52
CA GLY A 100 -7.19 19.24 -4.33
C GLY A 100 -6.03 18.46 -4.95
N GLY A 101 -5.93 17.16 -4.73
CA GLY A 101 -4.90 16.30 -5.27
C GLY A 101 -5.24 15.71 -6.64
N ASN A 102 -4.23 15.41 -7.42
CA ASN A 102 -4.35 14.69 -8.67
C ASN A 102 -3.90 13.23 -8.50
N ARG A 103 -4.19 12.37 -9.51
CA ARG A 103 -3.82 10.95 -9.49
C ARG A 103 -2.32 10.68 -9.30
N LYS A 104 -1.44 11.61 -9.70
CA LYS A 104 0.01 11.46 -9.53
C LYS A 104 0.40 11.69 -8.06
N GLN A 105 -0.19 12.70 -7.41
CA GLN A 105 0.01 12.97 -5.99
C GLN A 105 -0.54 11.83 -5.14
N LEU A 106 -1.73 11.30 -5.49
CA LEU A 106 -2.30 10.14 -4.82
C LEU A 106 -1.38 8.91 -4.94
N ALA A 107 -0.88 8.62 -6.15
CA ALA A 107 0.06 7.51 -6.36
C ALA A 107 1.33 7.68 -5.53
N ALA A 108 1.92 8.88 -5.53
CA ALA A 108 3.13 9.18 -4.76
C ALA A 108 2.89 9.05 -3.25
N TYR A 109 1.77 9.56 -2.74
CA TYR A 109 1.39 9.41 -1.33
C TYR A 109 1.22 7.94 -0.94
N CYS A 110 0.40 7.19 -1.69
CA CYS A 110 0.16 5.78 -1.39
C CYS A 110 1.46 4.95 -1.46
N GLN A 111 2.33 5.23 -2.44
CA GLN A 111 3.63 4.57 -2.55
C GLN A 111 4.53 4.90 -1.35
N ALA A 112 4.58 6.15 -0.93
CA ALA A 112 5.39 6.57 0.22
C ALA A 112 4.91 5.91 1.52
N CYS A 113 3.59 5.89 1.77
CA CYS A 113 3.00 5.21 2.93
C CYS A 113 3.29 3.71 2.92
N SER A 114 3.00 3.04 1.79
CA SER A 114 3.22 1.59 1.68
C SER A 114 4.70 1.24 1.81
N GLY A 115 5.60 2.03 1.20
CA GLY A 115 7.04 1.83 1.31
C GLY A 115 7.57 2.00 2.73
N ALA A 116 7.12 3.06 3.43
CA ALA A 116 7.48 3.29 4.83
C ALA A 116 6.98 2.16 5.73
N GLY A 117 5.75 1.70 5.53
CA GLY A 117 5.17 0.58 6.28
C GLY A 117 5.96 -0.72 6.08
N VAL A 118 6.35 -1.05 4.85
CA VAL A 118 7.20 -2.23 4.58
C VAL A 118 8.55 -2.12 5.30
N VAL A 119 9.22 -0.96 5.21
CA VAL A 119 10.51 -0.73 5.88
C VAL A 119 10.38 -0.87 7.40
N ASN A 120 9.35 -0.25 8.00
CA ASN A 120 9.14 -0.31 9.44
C ASN A 120 8.86 -1.74 9.90
N ALA A 121 8.00 -2.48 9.20
CA ALA A 121 7.70 -3.87 9.52
C ALA A 121 8.95 -4.77 9.45
N ILE A 122 9.78 -4.61 8.41
CA ILE A 122 11.03 -5.36 8.25
C ILE A 122 12.04 -5.05 9.36
N MET A 123 12.07 -3.79 9.82
CA MET A 123 12.96 -3.35 10.90
C MET A 123 12.41 -3.64 12.30
N GLY A 124 11.21 -4.22 12.41
CA GLY A 124 10.54 -4.47 13.70
C GLY A 124 10.22 -3.17 14.45
N ARG A 125 10.06 -2.07 13.74
CA ARG A 125 9.64 -0.79 14.34
C ARG A 125 8.12 -0.79 14.47
N GLU A 126 7.63 -0.34 15.63
CA GLU A 126 6.22 0.00 15.77
C GLU A 126 5.87 1.08 14.75
N GLU A 127 4.67 1.01 14.19
CA GLU A 127 4.21 1.93 13.16
C GLU A 127 4.27 3.36 13.71
N ILE A 128 5.32 4.08 13.32
CA ILE A 128 5.33 5.54 13.48
C ILE A 128 4.28 6.02 12.48
N ALA A 129 3.12 6.40 13.02
CA ALA A 129 2.03 6.95 12.21
C ALA A 129 2.60 7.98 11.24
N VAL A 130 2.44 7.71 9.94
CA VAL A 130 2.93 8.57 8.85
C VAL A 130 2.02 9.82 8.73
N THR A 131 1.42 10.23 9.85
CA THR A 131 0.42 11.31 9.96
C THR A 131 0.94 12.65 9.42
N GLY A 132 2.24 12.88 9.43
CA GLY A 132 2.83 14.11 8.86
C GLY A 132 3.00 14.11 7.34
N GLN A 133 2.90 12.98 6.66
CA GLN A 133 3.15 12.91 5.22
C GLN A 133 1.97 13.40 4.38
N LYS A 134 0.75 13.35 4.87
CA LYS A 134 -0.44 13.78 4.15
C LYS A 134 -0.35 15.27 3.78
N ALA A 135 0.04 16.12 4.71
CA ALA A 135 0.22 17.55 4.48
C ALA A 135 1.30 17.85 3.42
N ALA A 136 2.37 17.05 3.34
CA ALA A 136 3.43 17.22 2.35
C ALA A 136 2.96 16.93 0.91
N PHE A 137 1.95 16.06 0.72
CA PHE A 137 1.45 15.70 -0.61
C PHE A 137 0.23 16.48 -1.05
N PHE A 138 -0.65 16.88 -0.12
CA PHE A 138 -1.94 17.50 -0.41
C PHE A 138 -2.09 18.92 0.12
N GLY A 139 -1.07 19.45 0.85
CA GLY A 139 -1.16 20.72 1.56
C GLY A 139 -2.06 20.63 2.80
N ASP A 140 -2.03 21.68 3.63
CA ASP A 140 -2.88 21.81 4.84
C ASP A 140 -4.32 22.21 4.47
N SER A 141 -4.98 21.47 3.59
CA SER A 141 -6.42 21.63 3.41
C SER A 141 -7.14 21.02 4.61
N GLU A 142 -7.41 21.84 5.63
CA GLU A 142 -8.33 21.47 6.71
C GLU A 142 -9.65 20.97 6.10
N PRO A 143 -10.22 19.86 6.63
CA PRO A 143 -11.57 19.48 6.28
C PRO A 143 -12.50 20.64 6.65
N GLY A 144 -13.14 21.22 5.64
CA GLY A 144 -14.01 22.37 5.82
C GLY A 144 -14.92 22.21 7.02
N ARG A 145 -14.87 23.17 7.94
CA ARG A 145 -15.95 23.45 8.89
C ARG A 145 -17.23 23.49 8.07
N LEU A 146 -18.05 22.48 8.18
CA LEU A 146 -19.46 22.62 7.85
C LEU A 146 -19.98 23.70 8.81
N ALA A 147 -20.26 24.86 8.25
CA ALA A 147 -20.93 25.94 8.97
C ALA A 147 -22.26 25.40 9.48
N ALA A 148 -22.38 25.35 10.81
CA ALA A 148 -23.66 25.28 11.46
C ALA A 148 -24.28 26.68 11.33
N GLU A 149 -25.32 26.81 10.53
CA GLU A 149 -26.40 27.78 10.66
C GLU A 149 -27.71 27.09 10.39
#